data_46ec8ef9feb8223b91e8eb1ab7b8281b
#
_entry.id   46ec8ef9feb8223b91e8eb1ab7b8281b
#
_cell.length_a   1.000
_cell.length_b   1.000
_cell.length_c   1.000
_cell.angle_alpha   90.00
_cell.angle_beta   90.00
_cell.angle_gamma   90.00
#
_symmetry.space_group_name_H-M   'P 1'
#
loop_
_entity.id
_entity.type
_entity.pdbx_description
1 polymer ?
#
loop_
_entity_poly.entity_id
_entity_poly.type
_entity_poly.pdbx_seq_one_letter_code
_entity_poly.pdbx_strand_id
1 'polypeptide(L)'
;MRRVESYAALTPLLSAQLRRGVVTNCFLSPADYQREIDAGLFYEEGDGFLLLLRQRAGYRLLNFYLHPGAKLCLPGQTLPLVTELACREKDQDAMRRAQDALCALGFTEAFCRLRRTRAAIPVQNTAETPAEASFEAVRAFLLEQFDPLTGCIPPDEELRQAVSAGQVLCLSDADGISGLLHYAPGRAQCEIRHLAVRADCRG
;
A
#
# COMPACT_ATOMS: atom_id res chain seq x y z
N MET A 1 -15.62 -1.26 -16.99
CA MET A 1 -14.27 -1.61 -16.50
C MET A 1 -13.54 -2.45 -17.52
N ARG A 2 -12.33 -2.07 -17.94
CA ARG A 2 -11.52 -2.70 -18.98
C ARG A 2 -10.19 -3.18 -18.39
N ARG A 3 -9.68 -4.31 -18.87
CA ARG A 3 -8.35 -4.79 -18.48
C ARG A 3 -7.28 -3.99 -19.22
N VAL A 4 -6.18 -3.69 -18.55
CA VAL A 4 -5.02 -3.08 -19.19
C VAL A 4 -4.19 -4.19 -19.84
N GLU A 5 -3.99 -4.10 -21.15
CA GLU A 5 -3.27 -5.12 -21.93
C GLU A 5 -1.74 -4.90 -21.91
N SER A 6 -1.30 -3.64 -21.82
CA SER A 6 0.12 -3.30 -21.80
C SER A 6 0.34 -1.90 -21.23
N TYR A 7 1.58 -1.64 -20.80
CA TYR A 7 1.98 -0.29 -20.36
C TYR A 7 1.91 0.72 -21.51
N ALA A 8 2.20 0.31 -22.74
CA ALA A 8 2.09 1.16 -23.92
C ALA A 8 0.64 1.62 -24.16
N ALA A 9 -0.34 0.73 -23.94
CA ALA A 9 -1.76 1.08 -24.05
C ALA A 9 -2.25 2.00 -22.91
N LEU A 10 -1.64 1.88 -21.71
CA LEU A 10 -1.99 2.71 -20.57
C LEU A 10 -1.38 4.12 -20.63
N THR A 11 -0.21 4.27 -21.25
CA THR A 11 0.55 5.53 -21.29
C THR A 11 -0.26 6.72 -21.83
N PRO A 12 -1.02 6.63 -22.91
CA PRO A 12 -1.85 7.74 -23.39
C PRO A 12 -2.91 8.16 -22.38
N LEU A 13 -3.54 7.21 -21.69
CA LEU A 13 -4.54 7.45 -20.66
C LEU A 13 -3.94 8.22 -19.47
N LEU A 14 -2.76 7.77 -18.99
CA LEU A 14 -2.03 8.45 -17.91
C LEU A 14 -1.62 9.86 -18.33
N SER A 15 -1.09 10.03 -19.55
CA SER A 15 -0.66 11.32 -20.06
C SER A 15 -1.81 12.31 -20.17
N ALA A 16 -3.02 11.85 -20.53
CA ALA A 16 -4.21 12.67 -20.59
C ALA A 16 -4.64 13.21 -19.21
N GLN A 17 -4.25 12.51 -18.12
CA GLN A 17 -4.58 12.93 -16.75
C GLN A 17 -3.60 13.95 -16.17
N LEU A 18 -2.40 14.12 -16.75
CA LEU A 18 -1.35 15.01 -16.23
C LEU A 18 -1.67 16.49 -16.53
N ARG A 19 -2.79 16.97 -16.01
CA ARG A 19 -3.24 18.36 -16.17
C ARG A 19 -3.19 19.09 -14.83
N ARG A 20 -3.15 20.43 -14.92
CA ARG A 20 -3.14 21.27 -13.71
C ARG A 20 -4.40 21.03 -12.87
N GLY A 21 -4.18 20.82 -11.58
CA GLY A 21 -5.27 20.63 -10.59
C GLY A 21 -5.76 19.20 -10.43
N VAL A 22 -5.20 18.22 -11.15
CA VAL A 22 -5.50 16.81 -10.91
C VAL A 22 -5.08 16.40 -9.49
N VAL A 23 -5.93 15.63 -8.84
CA VAL A 23 -5.61 14.95 -7.57
C VAL A 23 -5.45 13.46 -7.86
N THR A 24 -4.40 12.87 -7.36
CA THR A 24 -4.11 11.44 -7.56
C THR A 24 -3.47 10.83 -6.31
N ASN A 25 -3.77 9.58 -6.07
CA ASN A 25 -3.07 8.71 -5.11
C ASN A 25 -2.22 7.65 -5.82
N CYS A 26 -2.01 7.78 -7.13
CA CYS A 26 -1.24 6.84 -7.93
C CYS A 26 0.18 7.38 -8.18
N PHE A 27 1.18 6.74 -7.55
CA PHE A 27 2.59 7.11 -7.64
C PHE A 27 3.45 5.94 -8.12
N LEU A 28 2.89 5.10 -8.99
CA LEU A 28 3.57 3.91 -9.52
C LEU A 28 4.66 4.31 -10.52
N SER A 29 5.81 3.66 -10.43
CA SER A 29 6.84 3.70 -11.47
C SER A 29 6.42 2.88 -12.69
N PRO A 30 7.06 3.06 -13.86
CA PRO A 30 6.81 2.21 -15.03
C PRO A 30 6.97 0.71 -14.74
N ALA A 31 7.95 0.32 -13.93
CA ALA A 31 8.16 -1.07 -13.54
C ALA A 31 7.03 -1.58 -12.63
N ASP A 32 6.51 -0.73 -11.74
CA ASP A 32 5.37 -1.07 -10.89
C ASP A 32 4.09 -1.25 -11.74
N TYR A 33 3.86 -0.38 -12.72
CA TYR A 33 2.74 -0.55 -13.64
C TYR A 33 2.82 -1.88 -14.38
N GLN A 34 4.00 -2.26 -14.88
CA GLN A 34 4.15 -3.55 -15.58
C GLN A 34 3.79 -4.72 -14.66
N ARG A 35 4.28 -4.73 -13.42
CA ARG A 35 3.92 -5.77 -12.43
C ARG A 35 2.41 -5.83 -12.16
N GLU A 36 1.75 -4.69 -12.04
CA GLU A 36 0.31 -4.64 -11.81
C GLU A 36 -0.50 -5.09 -13.05
N ILE A 37 -0.01 -4.80 -14.25
CA ILE A 37 -0.60 -5.27 -15.50
C ILE A 37 -0.54 -6.80 -15.58
N ASP A 38 0.63 -7.37 -15.27
CA ASP A 38 0.85 -8.81 -15.26
C ASP A 38 -0.06 -9.49 -14.22
N ALA A 39 -0.27 -8.86 -13.06
CA ALA A 39 -1.18 -9.29 -12.01
C ALA A 39 -2.68 -9.07 -12.32
N GLY A 40 -3.02 -8.39 -13.40
CA GLY A 40 -4.41 -8.11 -13.79
C GLY A 40 -4.90 -6.74 -13.37
N LEU A 41 -4.25 -5.69 -13.86
CA LEU A 41 -4.70 -4.31 -13.70
C LEU A 41 -5.95 -4.03 -14.54
N PHE A 42 -6.95 -3.40 -13.93
CA PHE A 42 -8.13 -2.90 -14.62
C PHE A 42 -8.22 -1.39 -14.55
N TYR A 43 -8.92 -0.79 -15.50
CA TYR A 43 -9.20 0.63 -15.48
C TYR A 43 -10.63 0.96 -15.84
N GLU A 44 -11.07 2.12 -15.42
CA GLU A 44 -12.30 2.80 -15.83
C GLU A 44 -11.99 4.26 -16.06
N GLU A 45 -12.48 4.81 -17.16
CA GLU A 45 -12.33 6.23 -17.47
C GLU A 45 -13.69 6.89 -17.66
N GLY A 46 -13.78 8.15 -17.28
CA GLY A 46 -14.97 8.95 -17.45
C GLY A 46 -14.61 10.42 -17.60
N ASP A 47 -15.62 11.26 -17.56
CA ASP A 47 -15.43 12.71 -17.69
C ASP A 47 -14.68 13.24 -16.46
N GLY A 48 -13.40 13.54 -16.67
CA GLY A 48 -12.53 14.10 -15.67
C GLY A 48 -11.94 13.10 -14.67
N PHE A 49 -12.04 11.81 -14.89
CA PHE A 49 -11.38 10.83 -14.02
C PHE A 49 -10.83 9.62 -14.76
N LEU A 50 -9.81 9.03 -14.16
CA LEU A 50 -9.28 7.69 -14.49
C LEU A 50 -9.13 6.91 -13.18
N LEU A 51 -9.75 5.73 -13.11
CA LEU A 51 -9.62 4.79 -12.01
C LEU A 51 -8.73 3.63 -12.45
N LEU A 52 -7.85 3.18 -11.57
CA LEU A 52 -7.03 2.00 -11.74
C LEU A 52 -7.31 1.04 -10.57
N LEU A 53 -7.67 -0.19 -10.89
CA LEU A 53 -8.01 -1.21 -9.91
C LEU A 53 -6.96 -2.31 -9.94
N ARG A 54 -6.17 -2.35 -8.91
CA ARG A 54 -5.08 -3.30 -8.72
C ARG A 54 -5.61 -4.52 -7.97
N GLN A 55 -5.35 -5.71 -8.49
CA GLN A 55 -5.81 -6.94 -7.87
C GLN A 55 -5.01 -7.26 -6.60
N ARG A 56 -5.71 -7.66 -5.54
CA ARG A 56 -5.15 -8.17 -4.29
C ARG A 56 -5.90 -9.41 -3.84
N ALA A 57 -5.34 -10.14 -2.90
CA ALA A 57 -6.01 -11.30 -2.33
C ALA A 57 -7.24 -10.85 -1.52
N GLY A 58 -8.44 -11.12 -2.04
CA GLY A 58 -9.70 -10.80 -1.36
C GLY A 58 -10.22 -9.37 -1.53
N TYR A 59 -9.48 -8.45 -2.17
CA TYR A 59 -9.92 -7.08 -2.40
C TYR A 59 -9.28 -6.46 -3.64
N ARG A 60 -9.68 -5.23 -4.00
CA ARG A 60 -9.01 -4.42 -5.01
C ARG A 60 -8.52 -3.12 -4.40
N LEU A 61 -7.30 -2.74 -4.75
CA LEU A 61 -6.75 -1.44 -4.39
C LEU A 61 -7.08 -0.44 -5.49
N LEU A 62 -7.79 0.64 -5.11
CA LEU A 62 -8.20 1.70 -6.01
C LEU A 62 -7.14 2.81 -6.02
N ASN A 63 -6.59 3.06 -7.19
CA ASN A 63 -5.87 4.29 -7.49
C ASN A 63 -6.69 5.16 -8.44
N PHE A 64 -6.53 6.46 -8.37
CA PHE A 64 -7.30 7.38 -9.19
C PHE A 64 -6.50 8.61 -9.65
N TYR A 65 -6.98 9.19 -10.73
CA TYR A 65 -6.71 10.55 -11.17
C TYR A 65 -8.05 11.25 -11.25
N LEU A 66 -8.19 12.39 -10.55
CA LEU A 66 -9.44 13.11 -10.40
C LEU A 66 -9.23 14.58 -10.73
N HIS A 67 -9.88 15.06 -11.79
CA HIS A 67 -9.89 16.46 -12.16
C HIS A 67 -10.89 17.25 -11.31
N PRO A 68 -10.70 18.56 -11.13
CA PRO A 68 -11.67 19.39 -10.44
C PRO A 68 -13.05 19.30 -11.10
N GLY A 69 -14.08 19.05 -10.30
CA GLY A 69 -15.46 18.96 -10.76
C GLY A 69 -15.87 17.63 -11.39
N ALA A 70 -14.96 16.67 -11.50
CA ALA A 70 -15.29 15.34 -11.99
C ALA A 70 -16.31 14.64 -11.09
N LYS A 71 -17.24 13.95 -11.72
CA LYS A 71 -18.19 13.08 -11.01
C LYS A 71 -17.70 11.64 -11.09
N LEU A 72 -17.16 11.16 -10.00
CA LEU A 72 -16.74 9.77 -9.88
C LEU A 72 -17.94 8.83 -10.02
N CYS A 73 -17.75 7.78 -10.81
CA CYS A 73 -18.67 6.65 -10.89
C CYS A 73 -17.87 5.36 -10.73
N LEU A 74 -18.26 4.52 -9.79
CA LEU A 74 -17.66 3.21 -9.63
C LEU A 74 -18.49 2.17 -10.35
N PRO A 75 -17.88 1.36 -11.22
CA PRO A 75 -18.55 0.19 -11.76
C PRO A 75 -18.87 -0.80 -10.62
N GLY A 76 -19.95 -1.56 -10.76
CA GLY A 76 -20.32 -2.57 -9.77
C GLY A 76 -19.15 -3.51 -9.45
N GLN A 77 -18.85 -3.69 -8.19
CA GLN A 77 -17.75 -4.50 -7.70
C GLN A 77 -18.27 -5.69 -6.88
N THR A 78 -17.63 -6.84 -7.07
CA THR A 78 -17.89 -8.05 -6.27
C THR A 78 -16.92 -8.19 -5.09
N LEU A 79 -15.82 -7.48 -5.12
CA LEU A 79 -14.78 -7.46 -4.08
C LEU A 79 -14.77 -6.11 -3.36
N PRO A 80 -14.40 -6.07 -2.09
CA PRO A 80 -14.14 -4.83 -1.38
C PRO A 80 -13.14 -3.95 -2.13
N LEU A 81 -13.35 -2.63 -2.08
CA LEU A 81 -12.40 -1.64 -2.57
C LEU A 81 -11.72 -0.98 -1.39
N VAL A 82 -10.40 -0.93 -1.47
CA VAL A 82 -9.56 -0.18 -0.53
C VAL A 82 -8.86 0.93 -1.30
N THR A 83 -8.75 2.11 -0.71
CA THR A 83 -7.97 3.20 -1.28
C THR A 83 -7.19 3.91 -0.17
N GLU A 84 -5.99 4.34 -0.48
CA GLU A 84 -5.16 5.11 0.44
C GLU A 84 -5.02 6.54 -0.09
N LEU A 85 -5.26 7.50 0.77
CA LEU A 85 -5.05 8.91 0.49
C LEU A 85 -3.79 9.36 1.23
N ALA A 86 -2.83 9.90 0.49
CA ALA A 86 -1.61 10.47 1.07
C ALA A 86 -1.40 11.88 0.53
N CYS A 87 -1.20 12.85 1.41
CA CYS A 87 -0.91 14.22 1.01
C CYS A 87 0.17 14.85 1.89
N ARG A 88 0.79 15.86 1.37
CA ARG A 88 1.59 16.79 2.18
C ARG A 88 0.66 17.80 2.82
N GLU A 89 1.09 18.42 3.89
CA GLU A 89 0.31 19.44 4.62
C GLU A 89 -0.27 20.54 3.72
N LYS A 90 0.50 21.00 2.75
CA LYS A 90 0.06 22.02 1.76
C LYS A 90 -1.01 21.56 0.76
N ASP A 91 -1.22 20.27 0.62
CA ASP A 91 -2.11 19.65 -0.37
C ASP A 91 -3.41 19.11 0.28
N GLN A 92 -3.65 19.40 1.56
CA GLN A 92 -4.78 18.87 2.35
C GLN A 92 -6.16 19.20 1.74
N ASP A 93 -6.35 20.41 1.23
CA ASP A 93 -7.65 20.80 0.65
C ASP A 93 -7.98 20.01 -0.60
N ALA A 94 -6.98 19.72 -1.44
CA ALA A 94 -7.17 18.90 -2.63
C ALA A 94 -7.52 17.45 -2.24
N MET A 95 -6.83 16.94 -1.22
CA MET A 95 -7.05 15.58 -0.73
C MET A 95 -8.41 15.45 -0.03
N ARG A 96 -8.86 16.47 0.70
CA ARG A 96 -10.19 16.51 1.32
C ARG A 96 -11.29 16.41 0.25
N ARG A 97 -11.17 17.13 -0.86
CA ARG A 97 -12.12 17.01 -1.98
C ARG A 97 -12.18 15.60 -2.56
N ALA A 98 -11.04 14.93 -2.69
CA ALA A 98 -11.00 13.53 -3.12
C ALA A 98 -11.66 12.60 -2.09
N GLN A 99 -11.41 12.82 -0.81
CA GLN A 99 -12.06 12.09 0.29
C GLN A 99 -13.57 12.27 0.25
N ASP A 100 -14.07 13.50 0.12
CA ASP A 100 -15.50 13.80 0.03
C ASP A 100 -16.16 13.09 -1.16
N ALA A 101 -15.47 13.08 -2.32
CA ALA A 101 -15.95 12.38 -3.51
C ALA A 101 -16.03 10.86 -3.33
N LEU A 102 -15.06 10.27 -2.61
CA LEU A 102 -15.04 8.85 -2.26
C LEU A 102 -16.11 8.51 -1.23
N CYS A 103 -16.28 9.34 -0.20
CA CYS A 103 -17.35 9.17 0.80
C CYS A 103 -18.73 9.22 0.16
N ALA A 104 -18.96 10.09 -0.83
CA ALA A 104 -20.20 10.13 -1.59
C ALA A 104 -20.49 8.85 -2.39
N LEU A 105 -19.46 8.03 -2.66
CA LEU A 105 -19.56 6.71 -3.29
C LEU A 105 -19.67 5.55 -2.27
N GLY A 106 -19.77 5.86 -0.97
CA GLY A 106 -19.92 4.87 0.08
C GLY A 106 -18.61 4.38 0.71
N PHE A 107 -17.46 5.01 0.41
CA PHE A 107 -16.23 4.73 1.17
C PHE A 107 -16.35 5.30 2.57
N THR A 108 -15.79 4.58 3.53
CA THR A 108 -15.68 5.00 4.93
C THR A 108 -14.21 5.05 5.32
N GLU A 109 -13.84 6.01 6.17
CA GLU A 109 -12.50 6.05 6.74
C GLU A 109 -12.34 4.90 7.73
N ALA A 110 -11.37 4.03 7.47
CA ALA A 110 -11.05 2.91 8.35
C ALA A 110 -10.03 3.34 9.44
N PHE A 111 -9.01 4.11 9.05
CA PHE A 111 -8.00 4.64 9.97
C PHE A 111 -7.13 5.71 9.29
N CYS A 112 -6.39 6.47 10.10
CA CYS A 112 -5.42 7.45 9.66
C CYS A 112 -4.01 7.01 10.07
N ARG A 113 -3.05 7.07 9.14
CA ARG A 113 -1.63 6.81 9.40
C ARG A 113 -0.83 8.10 9.40
N LEU A 114 0.05 8.24 10.37
CA LEU A 114 1.02 9.31 10.38
C LEU A 114 2.39 8.78 9.95
N ARG A 115 2.92 9.31 8.87
CA ARG A 115 4.31 9.03 8.49
C ARG A 115 5.26 9.87 9.34
N ARG A 116 6.18 9.20 10.02
CA ARG A 116 7.26 9.83 10.77
C ARG A 116 8.58 9.54 10.08
N THR A 117 9.43 10.55 9.97
CA THR A 117 10.80 10.40 9.47
C THR A 117 11.78 10.85 10.56
N ARG A 118 12.88 10.15 10.68
CA ARG A 118 13.96 10.46 11.61
C ARG A 118 15.30 10.33 10.89
N ALA A 119 16.23 11.22 11.18
CA ALA A 119 17.61 11.06 10.74
C ALA A 119 18.22 9.78 11.37
N ALA A 120 19.09 9.11 10.62
CA ALA A 120 19.82 7.97 11.16
C ALA A 120 20.60 8.39 12.40
N ILE A 121 20.53 7.57 13.46
CA ILE A 121 21.31 7.78 14.68
C ILE A 121 22.38 6.69 14.69
N PRO A 122 23.61 7.01 15.10
CA PRO A 122 24.61 5.98 15.40
C PRO A 122 24.04 5.02 16.44
N VAL A 123 23.95 3.73 16.10
CA VAL A 123 23.44 2.71 17.02
C VAL A 123 24.61 2.14 17.80
N GLN A 124 24.51 2.17 19.12
CA GLN A 124 25.32 1.30 19.97
C GLN A 124 24.72 -0.10 19.87
N ASN A 125 25.51 -1.05 19.38
CA ASN A 125 25.03 -2.40 19.12
C ASN A 125 24.85 -3.14 20.45
N THR A 126 23.63 -3.13 20.98
CA THR A 126 23.21 -3.87 22.16
C THR A 126 22.24 -4.99 21.81
N ALA A 127 22.09 -5.28 20.52
CA ALA A 127 21.00 -6.09 20.02
C ALA A 127 21.18 -7.59 20.32
N GLU A 128 20.11 -8.19 20.80
CA GLU A 128 19.89 -9.63 20.66
C GLU A 128 19.95 -9.99 19.17
N THR A 129 20.53 -11.13 18.85
CA THR A 129 20.58 -11.62 17.48
C THR A 129 19.16 -11.97 17.05
N PRO A 130 18.63 -11.39 15.94
CA PRO A 130 17.32 -11.75 15.46
C PRO A 130 17.22 -13.25 15.21
N ALA A 131 16.10 -13.85 15.58
CA ALA A 131 15.83 -15.24 15.28
C ALA A 131 15.54 -15.42 13.79
N GLU A 132 16.03 -16.53 13.21
CA GLU A 132 15.55 -16.96 11.89
C GLU A 132 14.09 -17.38 11.99
N ALA A 133 13.24 -16.83 11.15
CA ALA A 133 11.84 -17.20 11.06
C ALA A 133 11.50 -17.65 9.64
N SER A 134 10.69 -18.71 9.55
CA SER A 134 10.19 -19.17 8.24
C SER A 134 9.20 -18.18 7.67
N PHE A 135 9.06 -18.18 6.34
CA PHE A 135 8.04 -17.39 5.65
C PHE A 135 6.64 -17.66 6.24
N GLU A 136 6.30 -18.92 6.49
CA GLU A 136 5.00 -19.35 7.02
C GLU A 136 4.73 -18.74 8.39
N ALA A 137 5.71 -18.74 9.28
CA ALA A 137 5.59 -18.13 10.61
C ALA A 137 5.45 -16.60 10.53
N VAL A 138 6.25 -15.95 9.68
CA VAL A 138 6.17 -14.50 9.45
C VAL A 138 4.79 -14.12 8.89
N ARG A 139 4.30 -14.85 7.89
CA ARG A 139 2.99 -14.62 7.27
C ARG A 139 1.86 -14.78 8.28
N ALA A 140 1.89 -15.86 9.06
CA ALA A 140 0.89 -16.12 10.10
C ALA A 140 0.86 -14.99 11.14
N PHE A 141 2.03 -14.56 11.62
CA PHE A 141 2.15 -13.47 12.58
C PHE A 141 1.61 -12.14 12.02
N LEU A 142 1.93 -11.80 10.77
CA LEU A 142 1.41 -10.58 10.14
C LEU A 142 -0.11 -10.61 10.00
N LEU A 143 -0.70 -11.74 9.61
CA LEU A 143 -2.16 -11.90 9.49
C LEU A 143 -2.88 -11.87 10.84
N GLU A 144 -2.22 -12.26 11.92
CA GLU A 144 -2.74 -12.17 13.28
C GLU A 144 -2.70 -10.72 13.81
N GLN A 145 -1.59 -10.01 13.56
CA GLN A 145 -1.36 -8.68 14.13
C GLN A 145 -1.94 -7.53 13.31
N PHE A 146 -2.23 -7.73 12.02
CA PHE A 146 -2.70 -6.69 11.11
C PHE A 146 -3.96 -7.12 10.38
N ASP A 147 -4.87 -6.18 10.19
CA ASP A 147 -6.06 -6.37 9.37
C ASP A 147 -5.66 -6.64 7.90
N PRO A 148 -6.17 -7.69 7.25
CA PRO A 148 -5.76 -8.06 5.90
C PRO A 148 -6.05 -7.00 4.82
N LEU A 149 -7.09 -6.18 5.01
CA LEU A 149 -7.48 -5.15 4.03
C LEU A 149 -6.66 -3.86 4.19
N THR A 150 -6.29 -3.55 5.42
CA THR A 150 -5.73 -2.24 5.77
C THR A 150 -4.30 -2.32 6.30
N GLY A 151 -3.82 -3.51 6.65
CA GLY A 151 -2.48 -3.76 7.17
C GLY A 151 -1.37 -3.64 6.13
N CYS A 152 -1.69 -3.52 4.84
CA CYS A 152 -0.73 -3.48 3.72
C CYS A 152 0.24 -4.66 3.73
N ILE A 153 -0.26 -5.84 4.12
CA ILE A 153 0.53 -7.06 4.12
C ILE A 153 0.97 -7.36 2.68
N PRO A 154 2.27 -7.56 2.42
CA PRO A 154 2.76 -7.82 1.07
C PRO A 154 2.19 -9.12 0.51
N PRO A 155 2.11 -9.25 -0.82
CA PRO A 155 1.85 -10.53 -1.47
C PRO A 155 2.90 -11.57 -1.05
N ASP A 156 2.49 -12.86 -1.05
CA ASP A 156 3.33 -13.95 -0.59
C ASP A 156 4.72 -13.99 -1.23
N GLU A 157 4.81 -13.71 -2.53
CA GLU A 157 6.09 -13.69 -3.25
C GLU A 157 7.00 -12.55 -2.77
N GLU A 158 6.45 -11.35 -2.59
CA GLU A 158 7.22 -10.20 -2.07
C GLU A 158 7.68 -10.46 -0.63
N LEU A 159 6.81 -11.07 0.19
CA LEU A 159 7.15 -11.41 1.56
C LEU A 159 8.24 -12.49 1.64
N ARG A 160 8.20 -13.52 0.78
CA ARG A 160 9.26 -14.54 0.67
C ARG A 160 10.60 -13.90 0.32
N GLN A 161 10.61 -13.00 -0.64
CA GLN A 161 11.81 -12.26 -1.03
C GLN A 161 12.34 -11.42 0.13
N ALA A 162 11.47 -10.73 0.88
CA ALA A 162 11.87 -9.93 2.03
C ALA A 162 12.49 -10.80 3.16
N VAL A 163 11.88 -11.96 3.45
CA VAL A 163 12.44 -12.92 4.42
C VAL A 163 13.79 -13.43 3.97
N SER A 164 13.91 -13.88 2.72
CA SER A 164 15.16 -14.40 2.15
C SER A 164 16.27 -13.35 2.09
N ALA A 165 15.90 -12.07 1.93
CA ALA A 165 16.85 -10.94 1.92
C ALA A 165 17.20 -10.42 3.32
N GLY A 166 16.72 -11.06 4.42
CA GLY A 166 16.96 -10.61 5.78
C GLY A 166 16.29 -9.28 6.14
N GLN A 167 15.24 -8.90 5.41
CA GLN A 167 14.49 -7.65 5.62
C GLN A 167 13.36 -7.81 6.65
N VAL A 168 13.24 -8.99 7.24
CA VAL A 168 12.31 -9.28 8.33
C VAL A 168 13.13 -9.78 9.50
N LEU A 169 13.12 -9.02 10.59
CA LEU A 169 13.78 -9.35 11.85
C LEU A 169 12.71 -9.82 12.83
N CYS A 170 12.96 -10.96 13.48
CA CYS A 170 12.04 -11.55 14.44
C CYS A 170 12.71 -11.73 15.80
N LEU A 171 11.92 -11.52 16.85
CA LEU A 171 12.18 -12.05 18.17
C LEU A 171 11.23 -13.21 18.39
N SER A 172 11.70 -14.29 19.00
CA SER A 172 10.89 -15.49 19.24
C SER A 172 11.10 -16.01 20.65
N ASP A 173 10.06 -16.62 21.17
CA ASP A 173 10.06 -17.36 22.44
C ASP A 173 9.52 -18.79 22.24
N ALA A 174 9.13 -19.48 23.32
CA ALA A 174 8.61 -20.84 23.26
C ALA A 174 7.28 -20.95 22.49
N ASP A 175 6.51 -19.85 22.42
CA ASP A 175 5.19 -19.78 21.78
C ASP A 175 5.27 -19.24 20.33
N GLY A 176 6.46 -18.99 19.80
CA GLY A 176 6.70 -18.54 18.44
C GLY A 176 7.19 -17.10 18.35
N ILE A 177 6.82 -16.37 17.30
CA ILE A 177 7.25 -14.97 17.11
C ILE A 177 6.60 -14.08 18.17
N SER A 178 7.44 -13.43 18.99
CA SER A 178 7.00 -12.45 19.99
C SER A 178 7.10 -11.01 19.51
N GLY A 179 7.96 -10.74 18.53
CA GLY A 179 8.10 -9.43 17.89
C GLY A 179 8.61 -9.53 16.47
N LEU A 180 8.18 -8.61 15.62
CA LEU A 180 8.54 -8.57 14.20
C LEU A 180 8.79 -7.13 13.74
N LEU A 181 9.88 -6.95 13.01
CA LEU A 181 10.20 -5.74 12.26
C LEU A 181 10.42 -6.11 10.80
N HIS A 182 9.51 -5.67 9.92
CA HIS A 182 9.70 -5.73 8.47
C HIS A 182 10.09 -4.35 7.95
N TYR A 183 11.21 -4.28 7.24
CA TYR A 183 11.73 -3.04 6.69
C TYR A 183 12.10 -3.17 5.21
N ALA A 184 12.07 -2.05 4.51
CA ALA A 184 12.50 -1.95 3.12
C ALA A 184 13.69 -0.98 3.03
N PRO A 185 14.90 -1.48 2.71
CA PRO A 185 16.04 -0.62 2.51
C PRO A 185 15.89 0.12 1.18
N GLY A 186 16.09 1.43 1.21
CA GLY A 186 16.19 2.26 0.04
C GLY A 186 17.58 2.88 -0.08
N ARG A 187 17.83 3.59 -1.17
CA ARG A 187 19.15 4.20 -1.43
C ARG A 187 19.59 5.21 -0.39
N ALA A 188 18.68 6.00 0.14
CA ALA A 188 18.97 7.11 1.06
C ALA A 188 18.18 7.00 2.38
N GLN A 189 17.28 6.05 2.50
CA GLN A 189 16.41 5.87 3.66
C GLN A 189 16.01 4.41 3.82
N CYS A 190 15.63 4.04 5.03
CA CYS A 190 15.00 2.76 5.31
C CYS A 190 13.56 3.03 5.74
N GLU A 191 12.62 2.27 5.18
CA GLU A 191 11.20 2.36 5.55
C GLU A 191 10.85 1.17 6.45
N ILE A 192 10.29 1.45 7.63
CA ILE A 192 9.65 0.43 8.45
C ILE A 192 8.25 0.23 7.89
N ARG A 193 7.98 -0.97 7.37
CA ARG A 193 6.70 -1.35 6.80
C ARG A 193 5.75 -1.92 7.85
N HIS A 194 6.27 -2.84 8.67
CA HIS A 194 5.52 -3.45 9.75
C HIS A 194 6.39 -3.50 11.00
N LEU A 195 5.81 -3.16 12.12
CA LEU A 195 6.38 -3.32 13.44
C LEU A 195 5.27 -3.78 14.37
N ALA A 196 5.41 -4.97 14.92
CA ALA A 196 4.45 -5.52 15.87
C ALA A 196 5.15 -6.29 16.98
N VAL A 197 4.53 -6.25 18.14
CA VAL A 197 4.88 -7.07 19.29
C VAL A 197 3.62 -7.79 19.74
N ARG A 198 3.73 -9.08 19.98
CA ARG A 198 2.61 -9.91 20.48
C ARG A 198 2.03 -9.30 21.75
N ALA A 199 0.72 -9.37 21.92
CA ALA A 199 0.01 -8.62 22.96
C ALA A 199 0.51 -8.93 24.38
N ASP A 200 0.83 -10.18 24.67
CA ASP A 200 1.33 -10.66 25.95
C ASP A 200 2.80 -10.29 26.22
N CYS A 201 3.53 -9.84 25.20
CA CYS A 201 4.93 -9.41 25.28
C CYS A 201 5.09 -7.88 25.30
N ARG A 202 3.98 -7.14 25.31
CA ARG A 202 4.01 -5.67 25.40
C ARG A 202 4.17 -5.24 26.86
N GLY A 203 5.21 -4.45 27.11
CA GLY A 203 5.49 -3.86 28.43
C GLY A 203 4.57 -2.68 28.78
#